data_9e99d328a16eb0b53deb21cb6a30398a
#
_entry.id   9e99d328a16eb0b53deb21cb6a30398a
#
_cell.length_a   1.000
_cell.length_b   1.000
_cell.length_c   1.000
_cell.angle_alpha   90.00
_cell.angle_beta   90.00
_cell.angle_gamma   90.00
#
_symmetry.space_group_name_H-M   'P 1'
#
loop_
_entity.id
_entity.type
_entity.pdbx_description
1 polymer ?
#
loop_
_entity_poly.entity_id
_entity_poly.type
_entity_poly.pdbx_seq_one_letter_code
_entity_poly.pdbx_strand_id
1 'polypeptide(L)'
;GNNRGLAAASGDYLVMLNNDTVVTRGWLLTLLRHFQADPQLGLLGPATNHIGNESMVPVAYKSIEEMPAAARQYTLAHMGELYPMQTLAFFCVMMPRTVYELVGPMDETFGRGFFEDDDYCRRIEQQGFHMACADDVLVHHHLSASFDKVDGGERQMLFERNKSYYESKWGAWMPHRHRPQRRN
;
A
#
# COMPACT_ATOMS: atom_id res chain seq x y z
N GLY A 1 -16.49 -2.53 -1.61
CA GLY A 1 -15.61 -3.41 -2.36
C GLY A 1 -14.72 -4.22 -1.44
N ASN A 2 -13.71 -3.59 -0.85
CA ASN A 2 -12.62 -4.25 -0.11
C ASN A 2 -13.12 -5.13 1.05
N ASN A 3 -13.98 -4.65 1.93
CA ASN A 3 -14.52 -5.42 3.06
C ASN A 3 -15.25 -6.70 2.62
N ARG A 4 -16.00 -6.65 1.50
CA ARG A 4 -16.66 -7.85 0.98
C ARG A 4 -15.66 -8.88 0.46
N GLY A 5 -14.59 -8.41 -0.20
CA GLY A 5 -13.50 -9.28 -0.67
C GLY A 5 -12.74 -9.91 0.50
N LEU A 6 -12.35 -9.11 1.50
CA LEU A 6 -11.66 -9.58 2.69
C LEU A 6 -12.48 -10.61 3.48
N ALA A 7 -13.78 -10.36 3.66
CA ALA A 7 -14.68 -11.28 4.36
C ALA A 7 -14.91 -12.60 3.59
N ALA A 8 -14.85 -12.58 2.26
CA ALA A 8 -15.05 -13.78 1.42
C ALA A 8 -13.75 -14.58 1.21
N ALA A 9 -12.60 -13.96 1.43
CA ALA A 9 -11.32 -14.63 1.27
C ALA A 9 -11.11 -15.71 2.33
N SER A 10 -10.47 -16.83 1.97
CA SER A 10 -10.24 -17.99 2.86
C SER A 10 -8.76 -18.33 3.08
N GLY A 11 -7.82 -17.60 2.46
CA GLY A 11 -6.37 -17.84 2.60
C GLY A 11 -5.82 -17.38 3.95
N ASP A 12 -4.67 -17.88 4.34
CA ASP A 12 -3.94 -17.47 5.56
C ASP A 12 -3.37 -16.05 5.45
N TYR A 13 -3.15 -15.60 4.22
CA TYR A 13 -2.75 -14.24 3.89
C TYR A 13 -3.78 -13.61 2.96
N LEU A 14 -4.10 -12.35 3.24
CA LEU A 14 -5.05 -11.56 2.48
C LEU A 14 -4.31 -10.53 1.65
N VAL A 15 -4.71 -10.38 0.39
CA VAL A 15 -4.13 -9.40 -0.53
C VAL A 15 -5.22 -8.48 -1.05
N MET A 16 -5.00 -7.18 -0.91
CA MET A 16 -5.74 -6.17 -1.66
C MET A 16 -4.88 -5.70 -2.82
N LEU A 17 -5.44 -5.73 -4.02
CA LEU A 17 -4.75 -5.36 -5.26
C LEU A 17 -5.69 -4.55 -6.14
N ASN A 18 -5.30 -3.34 -6.49
CA ASN A 18 -6.05 -2.50 -7.41
C ASN A 18 -6.04 -3.08 -8.82
N ASN A 19 -7.11 -2.82 -9.57
CA ASN A 19 -7.28 -3.30 -10.95
C ASN A 19 -6.47 -2.52 -11.99
N ASP A 20 -5.79 -1.46 -11.61
CA ASP A 20 -4.88 -0.65 -12.42
C ASP A 20 -3.39 -0.90 -12.10
N THR A 21 -3.07 -2.14 -11.74
CA THR A 21 -1.71 -2.58 -11.42
C THR A 21 -1.23 -3.67 -12.36
N VAL A 22 0.09 -3.76 -12.54
CA VAL A 22 0.76 -4.89 -13.20
C VAL A 22 1.82 -5.46 -12.26
N VAL A 23 1.63 -6.70 -11.87
CA VAL A 23 2.51 -7.40 -10.92
C VAL A 23 3.71 -8.03 -11.63
N THR A 24 4.82 -8.18 -10.91
CA THR A 24 6.02 -8.85 -11.39
C THR A 24 6.04 -10.33 -11.01
N ARG A 25 6.83 -11.13 -11.72
CA ARG A 25 6.94 -12.56 -11.44
C ARG A 25 7.49 -12.81 -10.03
N GLY A 26 6.82 -13.67 -9.27
CA GLY A 26 7.24 -14.08 -7.92
C GLY A 26 6.88 -13.11 -6.80
N TRP A 27 6.22 -12.00 -7.08
CA TRP A 27 5.88 -10.95 -6.11
C TRP A 27 5.21 -11.48 -4.83
N LEU A 28 4.19 -12.34 -4.97
CA LEU A 28 3.48 -12.92 -3.81
C LEU A 28 4.40 -13.78 -2.93
N LEU A 29 5.24 -14.61 -3.54
CA LEU A 29 6.15 -15.47 -2.79
C LEU A 29 7.22 -14.66 -2.05
N THR A 30 7.66 -13.55 -2.64
CA THR A 30 8.62 -12.66 -1.99
C THR A 30 7.98 -11.95 -0.80
N LEU A 31 6.77 -11.39 -0.94
CA LEU A 31 6.02 -10.81 0.19
C LEU A 31 5.79 -11.85 1.30
N LEU A 32 5.41 -13.08 0.95
CA LEU A 32 5.18 -14.14 1.92
C LEU A 32 6.44 -14.49 2.73
N ARG A 33 7.61 -14.51 2.11
CA ARG A 33 8.88 -14.76 2.81
C ARG A 33 9.18 -13.75 3.89
N HIS A 34 8.87 -12.48 3.67
CA HIS A 34 9.05 -11.44 4.68
C HIS A 34 8.16 -11.70 5.91
N PHE A 35 6.90 -12.06 5.72
CA PHE A 35 6.03 -12.42 6.84
C PHE A 35 6.50 -13.66 7.60
N GLN A 36 7.08 -14.64 6.88
CA GLN A 36 7.66 -15.84 7.52
C GLN A 36 8.92 -15.53 8.33
N ALA A 37 9.68 -14.50 7.93
CA ALA A 37 10.89 -14.06 8.62
C ALA A 37 10.60 -13.13 9.81
N ASP A 38 9.46 -12.42 9.79
CA ASP A 38 9.12 -11.43 10.78
C ASP A 38 7.64 -11.53 11.22
N PRO A 39 7.37 -12.21 12.35
CA PRO A 39 6.02 -12.38 12.88
C PRO A 39 5.36 -11.07 13.39
N GLN A 40 6.12 -10.00 13.59
CA GLN A 40 5.60 -8.69 14.01
C GLN A 40 5.19 -7.82 12.81
N LEU A 41 5.46 -8.25 11.59
CA LEU A 41 5.03 -7.57 10.38
C LEU A 41 3.52 -7.77 10.19
N GLY A 42 2.75 -6.69 10.28
CA GLY A 42 1.28 -6.73 10.16
C GLY A 42 0.77 -6.39 8.77
N LEU A 43 1.48 -5.55 8.03
CA LEU A 43 1.10 -5.14 6.68
C LEU A 43 2.35 -4.89 5.83
N LEU A 44 2.33 -5.37 4.61
CA LEU A 44 3.44 -5.24 3.66
C LEU A 44 2.91 -4.82 2.29
N GLY A 45 3.50 -3.78 1.71
CA GLY A 45 3.26 -3.36 0.33
C GLY A 45 4.54 -3.44 -0.49
N PRO A 46 4.45 -3.49 -1.83
CA PRO A 46 5.60 -3.44 -2.72
C PRO A 46 6.07 -2.01 -2.96
N ALA A 47 7.30 -1.87 -3.46
CA ALA A 47 7.74 -0.67 -4.15
C ALA A 47 6.96 -0.49 -5.47
N THR A 48 6.81 0.77 -5.91
CA THR A 48 6.07 1.10 -7.14
C THR A 48 6.69 2.29 -7.89
N ASN A 49 6.34 2.40 -9.18
CA ASN A 49 6.75 3.52 -10.03
C ASN A 49 6.03 4.83 -9.69
N HIS A 50 4.82 4.76 -9.14
CA HIS A 50 4.01 5.97 -8.89
C HIS A 50 3.01 5.79 -7.74
N ILE A 51 3.17 6.58 -6.70
CA ILE A 51 2.27 6.71 -5.53
C ILE A 51 2.65 8.00 -4.76
N GLY A 52 1.77 8.46 -3.86
CA GLY A 52 1.99 9.67 -3.07
C GLY A 52 2.75 9.47 -1.74
N ASN A 53 3.51 8.40 -1.56
CA ASN A 53 4.24 8.11 -0.33
C ASN A 53 5.62 7.47 -0.59
N GLU A 54 6.27 6.98 0.45
CA GLU A 54 7.60 6.40 0.42
C GLU A 54 7.71 5.06 -0.33
N SER A 55 6.59 4.46 -0.76
CA SER A 55 6.63 3.27 -1.62
C SER A 55 7.03 3.60 -3.07
N MET A 56 7.03 4.89 -3.45
CA MET A 56 7.50 5.33 -4.76
C MET A 56 9.03 5.25 -4.86
N VAL A 57 9.50 4.58 -5.90
CA VAL A 57 10.94 4.38 -6.16
C VAL A 57 11.31 4.80 -7.59
N PRO A 58 12.56 5.26 -7.82
CA PRO A 58 13.00 5.72 -9.13
C PRO A 58 13.32 4.51 -10.03
N VAL A 59 12.31 3.94 -10.68
CA VAL A 59 12.46 2.89 -11.69
C VAL A 59 12.09 3.46 -13.05
N ALA A 60 13.03 3.46 -13.99
CA ALA A 60 12.84 4.04 -15.31
C ALA A 60 12.59 2.95 -16.35
N TYR A 61 11.47 3.04 -17.04
CA TYR A 61 11.11 2.29 -18.25
C TYR A 61 10.12 3.13 -19.09
N LYS A 62 10.09 2.91 -20.38
CA LYS A 62 9.28 3.70 -21.32
C LYS A 62 7.97 3.03 -21.71
N SER A 63 7.90 1.71 -21.55
CA SER A 63 6.71 0.93 -21.86
C SER A 63 6.49 -0.18 -20.85
N ILE A 64 5.28 -0.75 -20.85
CA ILE A 64 4.94 -1.85 -19.93
C ILE A 64 5.72 -3.13 -20.27
N GLU A 65 6.15 -3.30 -21.52
CA GLU A 65 6.98 -4.43 -21.95
C GLU A 65 8.40 -4.35 -21.38
N GLU A 66 8.92 -3.14 -21.16
CA GLU A 66 10.25 -2.92 -20.57
C GLU A 66 10.21 -3.05 -19.03
N MET A 67 9.04 -2.85 -18.42
CA MET A 67 8.87 -2.84 -16.96
C MET A 67 9.43 -4.09 -16.27
N PRO A 68 9.23 -5.34 -16.75
CA PRO A 68 9.74 -6.52 -16.05
C PRO A 68 11.27 -6.55 -15.94
N ALA A 69 11.99 -6.04 -16.94
CA ALA A 69 13.45 -5.98 -16.92
C ALA A 69 13.94 -4.91 -15.91
N ALA A 70 13.35 -3.72 -15.96
CA ALA A 70 13.66 -2.64 -15.01
C ALA A 70 13.32 -3.03 -13.56
N ALA A 71 12.15 -3.64 -13.36
CA ALA A 71 11.72 -4.16 -12.07
C ALA A 71 12.72 -5.20 -11.53
N ARG A 72 13.13 -6.15 -12.37
CA ARG A 72 14.11 -7.17 -11.98
C ARG A 72 15.45 -6.56 -11.58
N GLN A 73 15.93 -5.57 -12.31
CA GLN A 73 17.17 -4.87 -11.97
C GLN A 73 17.06 -4.20 -10.61
N TYR A 74 15.96 -3.48 -10.35
CA TYR A 74 15.70 -2.81 -9.09
C TYR A 74 15.60 -3.80 -7.93
N THR A 75 14.75 -4.82 -8.04
CA THR A 75 14.46 -5.77 -6.96
C THR A 75 15.67 -6.64 -6.62
N LEU A 76 16.52 -7.00 -7.58
CA LEU A 76 17.77 -7.71 -7.31
C LEU A 76 18.80 -6.87 -6.53
N ALA A 77 18.82 -5.54 -6.77
CA ALA A 77 19.69 -4.64 -6.02
C ALA A 77 19.23 -4.40 -4.58
N HIS A 78 17.94 -4.69 -4.29
CA HIS A 78 17.32 -4.48 -2.97
C HIS A 78 16.81 -5.78 -2.34
N MET A 79 17.41 -6.92 -2.69
CA MET A 79 16.95 -8.23 -2.25
C MET A 79 16.93 -8.36 -0.73
N GLY A 80 15.77 -8.66 -0.16
CA GLY A 80 15.54 -8.78 1.28
C GLY A 80 15.42 -7.45 2.04
N GLU A 81 15.46 -6.30 1.34
CA GLU A 81 15.35 -4.99 1.98
C GLU A 81 13.87 -4.64 2.25
N LEU A 82 13.59 -4.24 3.48
CA LEU A 82 12.33 -3.67 3.91
C LEU A 82 12.53 -2.21 4.31
N TYR A 83 11.72 -1.32 3.74
CA TYR A 83 11.67 0.07 4.15
C TYR A 83 10.55 0.27 5.17
N PRO A 84 10.83 0.69 6.43
CA PRO A 84 9.80 0.89 7.44
C PRO A 84 8.79 1.96 7.00
N MET A 85 7.50 1.68 7.17
CA MET A 85 6.41 2.58 6.78
C MET A 85 5.50 2.87 7.97
N GLN A 86 5.00 4.10 8.07
CA GLN A 86 3.90 4.43 8.99
C GLN A 86 2.54 4.23 8.32
N THR A 87 2.47 4.45 7.01
CA THR A 87 1.26 4.27 6.22
C THR A 87 1.61 3.65 4.87
N LEU A 88 0.89 2.62 4.48
CA LEU A 88 0.92 2.03 3.15
C LEU A 88 -0.33 2.44 2.37
N ALA A 89 -0.16 2.84 1.13
CA ALA A 89 -1.29 3.05 0.22
C ALA A 89 -1.81 1.69 -0.29
N PHE A 90 -3.13 1.52 -0.28
CA PHE A 90 -3.77 0.22 -0.53
C PHE A 90 -3.98 -0.09 -2.02
N PHE A 91 -3.04 0.35 -2.88
CA PHE A 91 -3.00 -0.11 -4.28
C PHE A 91 -2.56 -1.57 -4.41
N CYS A 92 -1.67 -2.01 -3.51
CA CYS A 92 -1.22 -3.39 -3.36
C CYS A 92 -0.69 -3.58 -1.94
N VAL A 93 -1.38 -4.36 -1.12
CA VAL A 93 -0.92 -4.71 0.23
C VAL A 93 -1.27 -6.15 0.56
N MET A 94 -0.44 -6.76 1.38
CA MET A 94 -0.62 -8.11 1.93
C MET A 94 -0.60 -8.05 3.45
N MET A 95 -1.47 -8.82 4.10
CA MET A 95 -1.51 -8.98 5.56
C MET A 95 -1.82 -10.41 5.96
N PRO A 96 -1.34 -10.90 7.12
CA PRO A 96 -1.81 -12.14 7.71
C PRO A 96 -3.30 -12.06 8.04
N ARG A 97 -4.04 -13.16 7.85
CA ARG A 97 -5.45 -13.26 8.26
C ARG A 97 -5.64 -12.94 9.75
N THR A 98 -4.73 -13.40 10.60
CA THR A 98 -4.77 -13.14 12.03
C THR A 98 -4.72 -11.65 12.36
N VAL A 99 -3.95 -10.86 11.59
CA VAL A 99 -3.93 -9.39 11.74
C VAL A 99 -5.29 -8.80 11.34
N TYR A 100 -5.86 -9.24 10.21
CA TYR A 100 -7.19 -8.80 9.79
C TYR A 100 -8.27 -9.13 10.84
N GLU A 101 -8.22 -10.32 11.43
CA GLU A 101 -9.18 -10.74 12.46
C GLU A 101 -9.08 -9.91 13.74
N LEU A 102 -7.87 -9.47 14.10
CA LEU A 102 -7.65 -8.58 15.24
C LEU A 102 -8.08 -7.13 14.96
N VAL A 103 -7.75 -6.62 13.77
CA VAL A 103 -8.01 -5.22 13.37
C VAL A 103 -9.46 -5.03 12.92
N GLY A 104 -10.05 -6.05 12.30
CA GLY A 104 -11.40 -6.01 11.74
C GLY A 104 -11.47 -5.36 10.35
N PRO A 105 -12.69 -5.08 9.85
CA PRO A 105 -12.90 -4.51 8.53
C PRO A 105 -12.44 -3.06 8.44
N MET A 106 -12.23 -2.56 7.22
CA MET A 106 -11.99 -1.15 6.96
C MET A 106 -13.21 -0.31 7.32
N ASP A 107 -12.98 0.91 7.80
CA ASP A 107 -14.05 1.84 8.15
C ASP A 107 -14.71 2.42 6.89
N GLU A 108 -15.96 2.01 6.64
CA GLU A 108 -16.72 2.41 5.45
C GLU A 108 -17.19 3.87 5.48
N THR A 109 -17.03 4.58 6.60
CA THR A 109 -17.36 6.01 6.72
C THR A 109 -16.51 6.87 5.77
N PHE A 110 -15.28 6.45 5.47
CA PHE A 110 -14.41 7.12 4.48
C PHE A 110 -14.96 7.05 3.05
N GLY A 111 -15.75 6.03 2.73
CA GLY A 111 -16.42 5.91 1.44
C GLY A 111 -15.49 5.52 0.30
N ARG A 112 -15.32 6.40 -0.72
CA ARG A 112 -14.67 6.06 -1.99
C ARG A 112 -13.16 6.32 -2.04
N GLY A 113 -12.54 6.65 -0.92
CA GLY A 113 -11.08 6.88 -0.86
C GLY A 113 -10.70 8.06 0.03
N PHE A 114 -9.40 8.22 0.19
CA PHE A 114 -8.70 9.11 1.11
C PHE A 114 -8.89 8.76 2.58
N PHE A 115 -7.78 8.51 3.25
CA PHE A 115 -7.65 8.24 4.68
C PHE A 115 -8.15 6.87 5.18
N GLU A 116 -8.78 6.04 4.35
CA GLU A 116 -9.16 4.67 4.74
C GLU A 116 -7.94 3.77 4.96
N ASP A 117 -6.88 3.97 4.18
CA ASP A 117 -5.59 3.31 4.31
C ASP A 117 -4.81 3.83 5.52
N ASP A 118 -4.75 5.15 5.71
CA ASP A 118 -4.17 5.77 6.92
C ASP A 118 -4.84 5.25 8.20
N ASP A 119 -6.17 5.23 8.25
CA ASP A 119 -6.93 4.72 9.39
C ASP A 119 -6.61 3.25 9.67
N TYR A 120 -6.58 2.43 8.61
CA TYR A 120 -6.33 1.01 8.76
C TYR A 120 -4.90 0.73 9.25
N CYS A 121 -3.92 1.47 8.74
CA CYS A 121 -2.54 1.41 9.20
C CYS A 121 -2.41 1.79 10.68
N ARG A 122 -3.09 2.85 11.13
CA ARG A 122 -3.11 3.23 12.55
C ARG A 122 -3.70 2.14 13.45
N ARG A 123 -4.75 1.45 12.99
CA ARG A 123 -5.35 0.35 13.75
C ARG A 123 -4.42 -0.87 13.83
N ILE A 124 -3.66 -1.17 12.78
CA ILE A 124 -2.62 -2.22 12.77
C ILE A 124 -1.51 -1.87 13.79
N GLU A 125 -1.03 -0.62 13.77
CA GLU A 125 -0.02 -0.13 14.70
C GLU A 125 -0.49 -0.24 16.16
N GLN A 126 -1.76 0.08 16.45
CA GLN A 126 -2.34 -0.06 17.79
C GLN A 126 -2.38 -1.50 18.31
N GLN A 127 -2.40 -2.49 17.41
CA GLN A 127 -2.28 -3.91 17.78
C GLN A 127 -0.83 -4.36 17.99
N GLY A 128 0.14 -3.43 17.91
CA GLY A 128 1.55 -3.71 18.15
C GLY A 128 2.30 -4.27 16.95
N PHE A 129 1.70 -4.26 15.76
CA PHE A 129 2.37 -4.65 14.52
C PHE A 129 3.04 -3.46 13.85
N HIS A 130 4.11 -3.72 13.11
CA HIS A 130 4.71 -2.74 12.22
C HIS A 130 4.39 -3.02 10.74
N MET A 131 4.71 -2.05 9.89
CA MET A 131 4.42 -2.07 8.47
C MET A 131 5.67 -1.70 7.68
N ALA A 132 5.80 -2.24 6.49
CA ALA A 132 6.94 -1.97 5.62
C ALA A 132 6.57 -1.96 4.14
N CYS A 133 7.44 -1.35 3.34
CA CYS A 133 7.50 -1.51 1.89
C CYS A 133 8.60 -2.51 1.55
N ALA A 134 8.29 -3.57 0.81
CA ALA A 134 9.24 -4.54 0.31
C ALA A 134 9.95 -3.99 -0.94
N ASP A 135 11.22 -3.61 -0.81
CA ASP A 135 11.99 -3.05 -1.91
C ASP A 135 12.44 -4.12 -2.93
N ASP A 136 12.39 -5.39 -2.52
CA ASP A 136 12.62 -6.53 -3.41
C ASP A 136 11.37 -7.00 -4.18
N VAL A 137 10.26 -6.24 -4.08
CA VAL A 137 9.06 -6.42 -4.90
C VAL A 137 8.68 -5.12 -5.57
N LEU A 138 8.49 -5.14 -6.89
CA LEU A 138 7.97 -4.00 -7.64
C LEU A 138 6.64 -4.36 -8.29
N VAL A 139 5.64 -3.51 -8.08
CA VAL A 139 4.35 -3.57 -8.76
C VAL A 139 4.12 -2.24 -9.49
N HIS A 140 3.90 -2.31 -10.80
CA HIS A 140 3.55 -1.13 -11.59
C HIS A 140 2.13 -0.67 -11.25
N HIS A 141 1.96 0.62 -11.03
CA HIS A 141 0.69 1.26 -10.78
C HIS A 141 0.41 2.31 -11.86
N HIS A 142 -0.69 2.12 -12.59
CA HIS A 142 -1.11 2.97 -13.70
C HIS A 142 -1.78 4.27 -13.27
N LEU A 143 -1.59 4.73 -12.15
CA LEU A 143 -2.17 5.90 -11.51
C LEU A 143 -3.45 6.49 -12.16
N SER A 144 -4.51 6.60 -11.34
CA SER A 144 -5.62 7.54 -11.55
C SER A 144 -6.69 7.23 -12.59
N ALA A 145 -6.74 6.06 -13.19
CA ALA A 145 -7.83 5.77 -14.14
C ALA A 145 -9.25 5.95 -13.55
N SER A 146 -9.39 5.89 -12.23
CA SER A 146 -10.68 6.01 -11.54
C SER A 146 -10.93 7.38 -10.90
N PHE A 147 -9.88 8.05 -10.38
CA PHE A 147 -10.00 9.35 -9.70
C PHE A 147 -10.01 10.54 -10.66
N ASP A 148 -9.36 10.44 -11.83
CA ASP A 148 -9.36 11.51 -12.84
C ASP A 148 -10.73 11.75 -13.48
N LYS A 149 -11.70 10.84 -13.26
CA LYS A 149 -13.09 10.96 -13.72
C LYS A 149 -13.99 11.69 -12.71
N VAL A 150 -13.50 11.98 -11.51
CA VAL A 150 -14.26 12.71 -10.49
C VAL A 150 -13.96 14.20 -10.65
N ASP A 151 -15.01 15.04 -10.64
CA ASP A 151 -14.85 16.49 -10.69
C ASP A 151 -13.93 16.98 -9.58
N GLY A 152 -13.02 17.92 -9.91
CA GLY A 152 -12.00 18.41 -8.97
C GLY A 152 -12.59 18.99 -7.68
N GLY A 153 -13.77 19.61 -7.75
CA GLY A 153 -14.48 20.12 -6.58
C GLY A 153 -15.01 19.01 -5.67
N GLU A 154 -15.59 17.95 -6.25
CA GLU A 154 -16.07 16.80 -5.50
C GLU A 154 -14.91 16.05 -4.82
N ARG A 155 -13.79 15.92 -5.51
CA ARG A 155 -12.58 15.30 -4.98
C ARG A 155 -12.04 16.06 -3.77
N GLN A 156 -11.96 17.40 -3.85
CA GLN A 156 -11.51 18.24 -2.74
C GLN A 156 -12.45 18.14 -1.54
N MET A 157 -13.76 18.20 -1.75
CA MET A 157 -14.74 18.06 -0.68
C MET A 157 -14.64 16.70 0.02
N LEU A 158 -14.44 15.61 -0.73
CA LEU A 158 -14.24 14.27 -0.18
C LEU A 158 -12.97 14.22 0.66
N PHE A 159 -11.86 14.78 0.16
CA PHE A 159 -10.60 14.84 0.90
C PHE A 159 -10.75 15.59 2.23
N GLU A 160 -11.31 16.80 2.23
CA GLU A 160 -11.48 17.61 3.45
C GLU A 160 -12.42 16.94 4.47
N ARG A 161 -13.50 16.34 4.00
CA ARG A 161 -14.43 15.59 4.85
C ARG A 161 -13.72 14.43 5.53
N ASN A 162 -13.00 13.62 4.76
CA ASN A 162 -12.34 12.43 5.26
C ASN A 162 -11.14 12.78 6.15
N LYS A 163 -10.41 13.86 5.82
CA LYS A 163 -9.37 14.41 6.69
C LYS A 163 -9.92 14.79 8.05
N SER A 164 -11.00 15.56 8.09
CA SER A 164 -11.64 15.98 9.35
C SER A 164 -12.10 14.77 10.18
N TYR A 165 -12.65 13.75 9.52
CA TYR A 165 -13.06 12.51 10.19
C TYR A 165 -11.85 11.74 10.73
N TYR A 166 -10.78 11.58 9.93
CA TYR A 166 -9.53 10.97 10.38
C TYR A 166 -8.93 11.71 11.58
N GLU A 167 -8.85 13.04 11.50
CA GLU A 167 -8.30 13.88 12.57
C GLU A 167 -9.13 13.83 13.86
N SER A 168 -10.43 13.62 13.77
CA SER A 168 -11.30 13.41 14.93
C SER A 168 -11.00 12.09 15.68
N LYS A 169 -10.46 11.08 14.98
CA LYS A 169 -10.08 9.77 15.54
C LYS A 169 -8.64 9.75 16.06
N TRP A 170 -7.73 10.37 15.32
CA TRP A 170 -6.28 10.15 15.46
C TRP A 170 -5.46 11.40 15.78
N GLY A 171 -6.09 12.58 15.80
CA GLY A 171 -5.39 13.86 15.88
C GLY A 171 -4.88 14.33 14.52
N ALA A 172 -4.10 15.43 14.51
CA ALA A 172 -3.66 16.10 13.29
C ALA A 172 -2.97 15.13 12.31
N TRP A 173 -3.46 15.12 11.07
CA TRP A 173 -2.85 14.34 10.01
C TRP A 173 -1.54 14.97 9.52
N MET A 174 -0.53 14.13 9.33
CA MET A 174 0.75 14.53 8.76
C MET A 174 0.83 14.07 7.30
N PRO A 175 1.07 14.98 6.34
CA PRO A 175 1.21 14.62 4.92
C PRO A 175 2.27 13.56 4.71
N HIS A 176 1.99 12.63 3.81
CA HIS A 176 2.96 11.60 3.41
C HIS A 176 4.19 12.24 2.80
N ARG A 177 5.32 11.58 2.93
CA ARG A 177 6.61 12.02 2.41
C ARG A 177 7.03 11.11 1.27
N HIS A 178 7.94 11.58 0.44
CA HIS A 178 8.70 10.74 -0.47
C HIS A 178 10.04 10.38 0.16
N ARG A 179 10.60 9.26 -0.25
CA ARG A 179 11.95 8.87 0.19
C ARG A 179 12.95 9.97 -0.19
N PRO A 180 13.92 10.28 0.68
CA PRO A 180 15.02 11.13 0.30
C PRO A 180 15.76 10.49 -0.88
N GLN A 181 15.96 11.26 -1.96
CA GLN A 181 16.78 10.77 -3.07
C GLN A 181 18.19 10.51 -2.54
N ARG A 182 18.66 9.26 -2.69
CA ARG A 182 20.08 8.97 -2.43
C ARG A 182 20.89 9.83 -3.41
N ARG A 183 21.61 10.84 -2.91
CA ARG A 183 22.61 11.54 -3.71
C ARG A 183 23.73 10.54 -3.99
N ASN A 184 23.87 10.18 -5.26
CA ASN A 184 25.04 9.43 -5.75
C ASN A 184 26.31 10.26 -5.56
#